data_8b9cc88c99ffd0a9c57536c1ea73348d
#
_entry.id   8b9cc88c99ffd0a9c57536c1ea73348d
#
_cell.length_a   1.000
_cell.length_b   1.000
_cell.length_c   1.000
_cell.angle_alpha   90.00
_cell.angle_beta   90.00
_cell.angle_gamma   90.00
#
_symmetry.space_group_name_H-M   'P 1'
#
loop_
_entity.id
_entity.type
_entity.pdbx_description
1 polymer ?
#
loop_
_entity_poly.entity_id
_entity_poly.type
_entity_poly.pdbx_seq_one_letter_code
_entity_poly.pdbx_strand_id
1 'polypeptide(L)'
;MTIGHLVSVSKEHEMVNPIFADFIAGASARYAQSGYDLLHSLVPDEDEFTSYKELAARSAVDGVVVHAPRVDEQRIAQLNNLNLPFVVHGRSSNTVEKYNWVDVNNERSFFRATQLLIELGHRSIGLINGVAEMDFAMRRTRGYRRALKENNIAVAEAYITHSEMTEPNGYKNAITLLDLPTPPTAIVTSSIIMANGIRRALDERELKLGRDVSVITHDDDLSYFRDPAAVPVYTATRSSVREAGRLSADLLLKTIADPGRDPEGILLDAELILGSSTKPPRPR
;
A
#
# COMPACT_ATOMS: atom_id res chain seq x y z
N MET A 1 4.53 -5.82 -29.24
CA MET A 1 3.87 -6.39 -28.06
C MET A 1 3.86 -5.33 -26.97
N THR A 2 2.71 -5.12 -26.30
CA THR A 2 2.54 -3.98 -25.40
C THR A 2 1.77 -4.40 -24.13
N ILE A 3 2.24 -3.98 -22.97
CA ILE A 3 1.54 -4.17 -21.69
C ILE A 3 0.95 -2.83 -21.23
N GLY A 4 -0.32 -2.84 -20.83
CA GLY A 4 -1.02 -1.67 -20.32
C GLY A 4 -0.96 -1.56 -18.80
N HIS A 5 -0.56 -0.40 -18.30
CA HIS A 5 -0.71 0.01 -16.91
C HIS A 5 -1.61 1.24 -16.87
N LEU A 6 -2.85 1.02 -16.48
CA LEU A 6 -3.79 2.11 -16.23
C LEU A 6 -3.74 2.43 -14.73
N VAL A 7 -3.46 3.67 -14.42
CA VAL A 7 -3.43 4.16 -13.04
C VAL A 7 -4.56 5.15 -12.89
N SER A 8 -5.47 4.81 -12.01
CA SER A 8 -6.56 5.69 -11.64
C SER A 8 -6.03 6.84 -10.78
N VAL A 9 -6.39 8.06 -11.15
CA VAL A 9 -6.00 9.27 -10.45
C VAL A 9 -7.25 9.97 -9.96
N SER A 10 -7.35 10.21 -8.66
CA SER A 10 -8.44 11.03 -8.13
C SER A 10 -8.30 12.46 -8.67
N LYS A 11 -9.44 13.16 -8.80
CA LYS A 11 -9.49 14.55 -9.31
C LYS A 11 -8.68 15.55 -8.47
N GLU A 12 -8.20 15.15 -7.30
CA GLU A 12 -7.48 16.01 -6.36
C GLU A 12 -5.94 15.89 -6.49
N HIS A 13 -5.42 14.92 -7.24
CA HIS A 13 -3.97 14.67 -7.32
C HIS A 13 -3.48 14.64 -8.76
N GLU A 14 -2.70 15.66 -9.12
CA GLU A 14 -2.03 15.76 -10.42
C GLU A 14 -0.75 14.91 -10.52
N MET A 15 -0.33 14.25 -9.45
CA MET A 15 0.94 13.52 -9.39
C MET A 15 0.76 12.02 -9.16
N VAL A 16 1.49 11.25 -9.92
CA VAL A 16 1.62 9.80 -9.71
C VAL A 16 2.34 9.55 -8.38
N ASN A 17 1.73 8.74 -7.52
CA ASN A 17 2.33 8.31 -6.27
C ASN A 17 3.68 7.60 -6.55
N PRO A 18 4.78 7.92 -5.84
CA PRO A 18 6.10 7.27 -6.00
C PRO A 18 6.08 5.73 -5.92
N ILE A 19 5.09 5.15 -5.22
CA ILE A 19 4.87 3.70 -5.17
C ILE A 19 4.69 3.13 -6.58
N PHE A 20 3.90 3.79 -7.44
CA PHE A 20 3.71 3.35 -8.83
C PHE A 20 4.98 3.47 -9.66
N ALA A 21 5.80 4.50 -9.42
CA ALA A 21 7.05 4.67 -10.17
C ALA A 21 8.01 3.50 -9.92
N ASP A 22 8.18 3.07 -8.68
CA ASP A 22 9.04 1.93 -8.35
C ASP A 22 8.44 0.59 -8.79
N PHE A 23 7.11 0.41 -8.70
CA PHE A 23 6.43 -0.75 -9.27
C PHE A 23 6.68 -0.85 -10.79
N ILE A 24 6.42 0.24 -11.52
CA ILE A 24 6.62 0.32 -12.97
C ILE A 24 8.08 0.05 -13.33
N ALA A 25 9.04 0.59 -12.57
CA ALA A 25 10.46 0.33 -12.80
C ALA A 25 10.82 -1.16 -12.70
N GLY A 26 10.24 -1.87 -11.71
CA GLY A 26 10.40 -3.32 -11.57
C GLY A 26 9.77 -4.10 -12.72
N ALA A 27 8.54 -3.75 -13.09
CA ALA A 27 7.80 -4.40 -14.15
C ALA A 27 8.44 -4.16 -15.53
N SER A 28 8.81 -2.91 -15.84
CA SER A 28 9.39 -2.51 -17.13
C SER A 28 10.70 -3.21 -17.44
N ALA A 29 11.55 -3.38 -16.42
CA ALA A 29 12.81 -4.12 -16.58
C ALA A 29 12.55 -5.57 -17.05
N ARG A 30 11.47 -6.19 -16.57
CA ARG A 30 11.08 -7.55 -16.95
C ARG A 30 10.40 -7.59 -18.32
N TYR A 31 9.55 -6.62 -18.65
CA TYR A 31 8.91 -6.50 -19.97
C TYR A 31 9.94 -6.33 -21.08
N ALA A 32 10.91 -5.41 -20.90
CA ALA A 32 11.97 -5.16 -21.86
C ALA A 32 12.78 -6.41 -22.19
N GLN A 33 13.11 -7.25 -21.20
CA GLN A 33 13.79 -8.54 -21.41
C GLN A 33 12.99 -9.52 -22.29
N SER A 34 11.68 -9.34 -22.36
CA SER A 34 10.78 -10.19 -23.14
C SER A 34 10.28 -9.51 -24.44
N GLY A 35 10.81 -8.33 -24.77
CA GLY A 35 10.46 -7.61 -26.00
C GLY A 35 9.09 -6.93 -25.96
N TYR A 36 8.58 -6.61 -24.78
CA TYR A 36 7.33 -5.87 -24.60
C TYR A 36 7.58 -4.40 -24.28
N ASP A 37 6.80 -3.54 -24.91
CA ASP A 37 6.69 -2.13 -24.56
C ASP A 37 5.69 -1.90 -23.43
N LEU A 38 5.81 -0.79 -22.73
CA LEU A 38 4.88 -0.36 -21.69
C LEU A 38 4.03 0.81 -22.19
N LEU A 39 2.71 0.63 -22.15
CA LEU A 39 1.73 1.71 -22.26
C LEU A 39 1.31 2.13 -20.85
N HIS A 40 1.61 3.36 -20.46
CA HIS A 40 1.18 3.93 -19.20
C HIS A 40 0.14 5.02 -19.44
N SER A 41 -1.03 4.88 -18.84
CA SER A 41 -2.11 5.86 -18.95
C SER A 41 -2.63 6.26 -17.57
N LEU A 42 -2.81 7.56 -17.38
CA LEU A 42 -3.54 8.11 -16.23
C LEU A 42 -4.99 8.30 -16.65
N VAL A 43 -5.91 7.72 -15.93
CA VAL A 43 -7.33 7.76 -16.25
C VAL A 43 -8.14 8.15 -15.01
N PRO A 44 -9.26 8.90 -15.16
CA PRO A 44 -10.20 9.10 -14.06
C PRO A 44 -10.77 7.76 -13.58
N ASP A 45 -11.04 7.62 -12.29
CA ASP A 45 -11.63 6.40 -11.69
C ASP A 45 -12.87 5.92 -12.45
N GLU A 46 -13.73 6.84 -12.82
CA GLU A 46 -14.99 6.58 -13.53
C GLU A 46 -14.81 6.05 -14.96
N ASP A 47 -13.66 6.33 -15.57
CA ASP A 47 -13.33 5.98 -16.97
C ASP A 47 -12.44 4.75 -17.11
N GLU A 48 -11.92 4.21 -16.01
CA GLU A 48 -10.91 3.16 -16.05
C GLU A 48 -11.40 1.92 -16.81
N PHE A 49 -12.62 1.45 -16.53
CA PHE A 49 -13.16 0.28 -17.24
C PHE A 49 -13.44 0.54 -18.72
N THR A 50 -13.90 1.73 -19.07
CA THR A 50 -14.08 2.14 -20.47
C THR A 50 -12.74 2.11 -21.20
N SER A 51 -11.68 2.57 -20.55
CA SER A 51 -10.33 2.53 -21.11
C SER A 51 -9.83 1.10 -21.35
N TYR A 52 -10.09 0.14 -20.44
CA TYR A 52 -9.78 -1.28 -20.68
C TYR A 52 -10.53 -1.85 -21.91
N LYS A 53 -11.82 -1.54 -22.05
CA LYS A 53 -12.62 -1.96 -23.21
C LYS A 53 -12.05 -1.42 -24.52
N GLU A 54 -11.67 -0.15 -24.53
CA GLU A 54 -11.12 0.49 -25.72
C GLU A 54 -9.75 -0.09 -26.10
N LEU A 55 -8.88 -0.37 -25.12
CA LEU A 55 -7.59 -1.02 -25.36
C LEU A 55 -7.77 -2.44 -25.92
N ALA A 56 -8.70 -3.21 -25.35
CA ALA A 56 -9.02 -4.55 -25.83
C ALA A 56 -9.60 -4.53 -27.27
N ALA A 57 -10.57 -3.66 -27.52
CA ALA A 57 -11.23 -3.55 -28.83
C ALA A 57 -10.28 -3.19 -29.96
N ARG A 58 -9.24 -2.40 -29.67
CA ARG A 58 -8.20 -2.00 -30.63
C ARG A 58 -7.01 -2.95 -30.67
N SER A 59 -7.00 -4.00 -29.85
CA SER A 59 -5.83 -4.88 -29.65
C SER A 59 -4.56 -4.06 -29.37
N ALA A 60 -4.71 -2.97 -28.61
CA ALA A 60 -3.62 -2.04 -28.33
C ALA A 60 -2.64 -2.58 -27.29
N VAL A 61 -3.06 -3.55 -26.51
CA VAL A 61 -2.26 -4.23 -25.47
C VAL A 61 -2.48 -5.74 -25.51
N ASP A 62 -1.46 -6.49 -25.15
CA ASP A 62 -1.50 -7.95 -25.01
C ASP A 62 -1.95 -8.39 -23.62
N GLY A 63 -1.88 -7.50 -22.64
CA GLY A 63 -2.31 -7.71 -21.27
C GLY A 63 -2.22 -6.44 -20.44
N VAL A 64 -2.82 -6.45 -19.25
CA VAL A 64 -2.88 -5.29 -18.36
C VAL A 64 -2.56 -5.63 -16.91
N VAL A 65 -2.11 -4.63 -16.15
CA VAL A 65 -1.99 -4.71 -14.69
C VAL A 65 -3.03 -3.80 -14.06
N VAL A 66 -3.82 -4.39 -13.15
CA VAL A 66 -4.80 -3.68 -12.32
C VAL A 66 -4.14 -3.31 -10.99
N HIS A 67 -4.23 -2.06 -10.61
CA HIS A 67 -3.63 -1.57 -9.37
C HIS A 67 -4.67 -1.30 -8.29
N ALA A 68 -4.23 -1.40 -7.04
CA ALA A 68 -4.96 -1.00 -5.84
C ALA A 68 -6.45 -1.43 -5.85
N PRO A 69 -6.73 -2.74 -5.84
CA PRO A 69 -8.10 -3.23 -5.91
C PRO A 69 -8.92 -2.80 -4.68
N ARG A 70 -10.20 -2.57 -4.91
CA ARG A 70 -11.18 -2.34 -3.84
C ARG A 70 -11.56 -3.66 -3.17
N VAL A 71 -12.23 -3.58 -2.02
CA VAL A 71 -12.79 -4.75 -1.32
C VAL A 71 -13.77 -5.49 -2.25
N ASP A 72 -14.63 -4.74 -2.95
CA ASP A 72 -15.56 -5.26 -3.96
C ASP A 72 -15.06 -4.85 -5.36
N GLU A 73 -14.12 -5.61 -5.93
CA GLU A 73 -13.42 -5.26 -7.15
C GLU A 73 -14.12 -5.79 -8.40
N GLN A 74 -14.91 -4.95 -9.03
CA GLN A 74 -15.69 -5.32 -10.21
C GLN A 74 -14.84 -5.45 -11.49
N ARG A 75 -13.68 -4.79 -11.57
CA ARG A 75 -12.78 -4.86 -12.74
C ARG A 75 -12.32 -6.29 -13.02
N ILE A 76 -12.21 -7.14 -12.00
CA ILE A 76 -11.77 -8.54 -12.15
C ILE A 76 -12.77 -9.31 -13.03
N ALA A 77 -14.07 -9.30 -12.69
CA ALA A 77 -15.10 -9.94 -13.48
C ALA A 77 -15.21 -9.33 -14.89
N GLN A 78 -15.07 -8.02 -14.98
CA GLN A 78 -15.13 -7.29 -16.24
C GLN A 78 -13.98 -7.66 -17.20
N LEU A 79 -12.75 -7.79 -16.68
CA LEU A 79 -11.57 -8.18 -17.48
C LEU A 79 -11.64 -9.64 -17.88
N ASN A 80 -12.12 -10.54 -17.02
CA ASN A 80 -12.40 -11.93 -17.38
C ASN A 80 -13.35 -12.02 -18.60
N ASN A 81 -14.40 -11.18 -18.62
CA ASN A 81 -15.36 -11.14 -19.75
C ASN A 81 -14.78 -10.56 -21.05
N LEU A 82 -13.73 -9.74 -20.97
CA LEU A 82 -13.03 -9.21 -22.14
C LEU A 82 -12.01 -10.19 -22.73
N ASN A 83 -11.74 -11.31 -22.06
CA ASN A 83 -10.64 -12.23 -22.40
C ASN A 83 -9.28 -11.52 -22.54
N LEU A 84 -9.06 -10.44 -21.80
CA LEU A 84 -7.82 -9.71 -21.77
C LEU A 84 -6.94 -10.26 -20.61
N PRO A 85 -5.76 -10.81 -20.91
CA PRO A 85 -4.84 -11.26 -19.86
C PRO A 85 -4.55 -10.14 -18.83
N PHE A 86 -4.66 -10.43 -17.54
CA PHE A 86 -4.39 -9.44 -16.51
C PHE A 86 -3.80 -10.05 -15.24
N VAL A 87 -3.13 -9.20 -14.48
CA VAL A 87 -2.65 -9.47 -13.12
C VAL A 87 -3.07 -8.32 -12.21
N VAL A 88 -3.48 -8.63 -10.99
CA VAL A 88 -3.84 -7.62 -10.00
C VAL A 88 -2.67 -7.40 -9.04
N HIS A 89 -2.22 -6.17 -8.89
CA HIS A 89 -1.33 -5.75 -7.82
C HIS A 89 -2.16 -5.43 -6.57
N GLY A 90 -2.22 -6.39 -5.67
CA GLY A 90 -3.13 -6.46 -4.54
C GLY A 90 -4.12 -7.62 -4.66
N ARG A 91 -5.06 -7.70 -3.73
CA ARG A 91 -6.16 -8.69 -3.73
C ARG A 91 -7.48 -8.02 -3.41
N SER A 92 -8.59 -8.60 -3.88
CA SER A 92 -9.93 -8.26 -3.45
C SER A 92 -10.49 -9.34 -2.53
N SER A 93 -11.09 -8.94 -1.41
CA SER A 93 -11.61 -9.86 -0.39
C SER A 93 -12.96 -10.46 -0.74
N ASN A 94 -13.78 -9.75 -1.51
CA ASN A 94 -15.18 -10.11 -1.76
C ASN A 94 -15.44 -10.63 -3.18
N THR A 95 -14.40 -10.93 -3.97
CA THR A 95 -14.58 -11.56 -5.27
C THR A 95 -14.59 -13.08 -5.16
N VAL A 96 -15.45 -13.72 -5.95
CA VAL A 96 -15.47 -15.18 -6.16
C VAL A 96 -14.69 -15.59 -7.41
N GLU A 97 -14.29 -14.62 -8.22
CA GLU A 97 -13.54 -14.82 -9.44
C GLU A 97 -12.14 -15.36 -9.16
N LYS A 98 -11.66 -16.23 -10.04
CA LYS A 98 -10.24 -16.63 -10.05
C LYS A 98 -9.45 -15.66 -10.91
N TYR A 99 -8.30 -15.22 -10.43
CA TYR A 99 -7.42 -14.28 -11.14
C TYR A 99 -6.00 -14.37 -10.63
N ASN A 100 -5.06 -13.89 -11.43
CA ASN A 100 -3.66 -13.77 -11.04
C ASN A 100 -3.43 -12.52 -10.17
N TRP A 101 -2.68 -12.65 -9.09
CA TRP A 101 -2.39 -11.52 -8.23
C TRP A 101 -1.02 -11.61 -7.54
N VAL A 102 -0.45 -10.45 -7.25
CA VAL A 102 0.71 -10.28 -6.37
C VAL A 102 0.35 -9.30 -5.28
N ASP A 103 0.45 -9.69 -4.02
CA ASP A 103 0.09 -8.84 -2.88
C ASP A 103 1.09 -9.00 -1.74
N VAL A 104 1.10 -8.02 -0.84
CA VAL A 104 1.81 -8.08 0.43
C VAL A 104 0.87 -8.57 1.52
N ASN A 105 1.40 -9.29 2.50
CA ASN A 105 0.62 -9.72 3.67
C ASN A 105 0.33 -8.51 4.60
N ASN A 106 -0.56 -7.64 4.12
CA ASN A 106 -0.93 -6.38 4.76
C ASN A 106 -1.46 -6.56 6.20
N GLU A 107 -2.26 -7.61 6.44
CA GLU A 107 -2.79 -7.90 7.77
C GLU A 107 -1.68 -8.28 8.74
N ARG A 108 -0.78 -9.19 8.33
CA ARG A 108 0.35 -9.62 9.17
C ARG A 108 1.33 -8.48 9.44
N SER A 109 1.57 -7.64 8.43
CA SER A 109 2.46 -6.48 8.56
C SER A 109 1.98 -5.52 9.64
N PHE A 110 0.70 -5.14 9.59
CA PHE A 110 0.13 -4.19 10.56
C PHE A 110 -0.14 -4.83 11.93
N PHE A 111 -0.41 -6.13 11.98
CA PHE A 111 -0.40 -6.86 13.24
C PHE A 111 0.97 -6.77 13.91
N ARG A 112 2.06 -7.09 13.20
CA ARG A 112 3.42 -7.04 13.75
C ARG A 112 3.87 -5.64 14.16
N ALA A 113 3.54 -4.63 13.34
CA ALA A 113 3.83 -3.22 13.66
C ALA A 113 3.14 -2.78 14.95
N THR A 114 1.86 -3.10 15.10
CA THR A 114 1.07 -2.76 16.29
C THR A 114 1.53 -3.56 17.51
N GLN A 115 1.83 -4.83 17.33
CA GLN A 115 2.32 -5.72 18.38
C GLN A 115 3.66 -5.20 18.96
N LEU A 116 4.60 -4.76 18.12
CA LEU A 116 5.86 -4.16 18.57
C LEU A 116 5.60 -2.93 19.47
N LEU A 117 4.68 -2.04 19.09
CA LEU A 117 4.35 -0.88 19.92
C LEU A 117 3.75 -1.29 21.27
N ILE A 118 2.93 -2.32 21.29
CA ILE A 118 2.35 -2.88 22.52
C ILE A 118 3.44 -3.47 23.42
N GLU A 119 4.39 -4.19 22.85
CA GLU A 119 5.56 -4.77 23.55
C GLU A 119 6.48 -3.69 24.12
N LEU A 120 6.61 -2.54 23.43
CA LEU A 120 7.29 -1.36 23.96
C LEU A 120 6.53 -0.65 25.10
N GLY A 121 5.29 -1.05 25.37
CA GLY A 121 4.47 -0.52 26.46
C GLY A 121 3.40 0.49 26.05
N HIS A 122 3.25 0.78 24.75
CA HIS A 122 2.18 1.67 24.28
C HIS A 122 0.80 1.00 24.43
N ARG A 123 -0.19 1.82 24.85
CA ARG A 123 -1.61 1.42 24.99
C ARG A 123 -2.56 2.33 24.22
N SER A 124 -2.11 3.55 23.92
CA SER A 124 -2.82 4.53 23.10
C SER A 124 -2.09 4.63 21.76
N ILE A 125 -2.56 3.85 20.78
CA ILE A 125 -1.90 3.70 19.47
C ILE A 125 -2.86 4.17 18.39
N GLY A 126 -2.44 5.14 17.56
CA GLY A 126 -3.19 5.63 16.41
C GLY A 126 -2.90 4.84 15.13
N LEU A 127 -3.84 4.85 14.21
CA LEU A 127 -3.70 4.31 12.86
C LEU A 127 -4.01 5.40 11.82
N ILE A 128 -3.01 5.75 10.99
CA ILE A 128 -3.20 6.62 9.82
C ILE A 128 -3.06 5.75 8.57
N ASN A 129 -4.19 5.45 7.92
CA ASN A 129 -4.27 4.42 6.88
C ASN A 129 -4.67 4.98 5.52
N GLY A 130 -4.52 4.17 4.48
CA GLY A 130 -5.03 4.43 3.14
C GLY A 130 -6.56 4.51 3.09
N VAL A 131 -7.11 4.87 1.93
CA VAL A 131 -8.56 4.97 1.68
C VAL A 131 -9.28 3.69 2.10
N ALA A 132 -10.38 3.82 2.85
CA ALA A 132 -11.02 2.70 3.56
C ALA A 132 -11.58 1.61 2.61
N GLU A 133 -12.00 1.99 1.41
CA GLU A 133 -12.57 1.12 0.39
C GLU A 133 -11.52 0.23 -0.29
N MET A 134 -10.23 0.54 -0.15
CA MET A 134 -9.15 -0.26 -0.70
C MET A 134 -8.90 -1.52 0.14
N ASP A 135 -8.79 -2.66 -0.51
CA ASP A 135 -8.65 -3.96 0.19
C ASP A 135 -7.40 -4.01 1.08
N PHE A 136 -6.27 -3.47 0.61
CA PHE A 136 -5.06 -3.40 1.42
C PHE A 136 -5.27 -2.62 2.73
N ALA A 137 -6.02 -1.51 2.68
CA ALA A 137 -6.28 -0.67 3.85
C ALA A 137 -7.21 -1.38 4.85
N MET A 138 -8.22 -2.08 4.36
CA MET A 138 -9.09 -2.93 5.18
C MET A 138 -8.27 -4.02 5.89
N ARG A 139 -7.37 -4.73 5.18
CA ARG A 139 -6.50 -5.76 5.76
C ARG A 139 -5.54 -5.19 6.80
N ARG A 140 -4.97 -4.00 6.56
CA ARG A 140 -4.13 -3.27 7.52
C ARG A 140 -4.90 -2.92 8.79
N THR A 141 -6.10 -2.37 8.65
CA THR A 141 -7.00 -2.08 9.79
C THR A 141 -7.32 -3.36 10.57
N ARG A 142 -7.58 -4.49 9.88
CA ARG A 142 -7.82 -5.78 10.53
C ARG A 142 -6.62 -6.24 11.35
N GLY A 143 -5.41 -6.14 10.81
CA GLY A 143 -4.17 -6.48 11.51
C GLY A 143 -3.95 -5.63 12.76
N TYR A 144 -4.12 -4.31 12.64
CA TYR A 144 -4.05 -3.37 13.78
C TYR A 144 -5.08 -3.73 14.87
N ARG A 145 -6.35 -3.87 14.51
CA ARG A 145 -7.41 -4.22 15.47
C ARG A 145 -7.17 -5.57 16.14
N ARG A 146 -6.69 -6.56 15.39
CA ARG A 146 -6.37 -7.89 15.93
C ARG A 146 -5.27 -7.81 16.98
N ALA A 147 -4.19 -7.06 16.75
CA ALA A 147 -3.13 -6.90 17.74
C ALA A 147 -3.61 -6.25 19.03
N LEU A 148 -4.43 -5.20 18.95
CA LEU A 148 -5.04 -4.57 20.13
C LEU A 148 -5.92 -5.54 20.89
N LYS A 149 -6.80 -6.26 20.19
CA LYS A 149 -7.73 -7.23 20.77
C LYS A 149 -7.01 -8.37 21.50
N GLU A 150 -5.99 -8.96 20.88
CA GLU A 150 -5.21 -10.06 21.46
C GLU A 150 -4.45 -9.64 22.73
N ASN A 151 -4.19 -8.33 22.89
CA ASN A 151 -3.54 -7.75 24.08
C ASN A 151 -4.53 -7.05 25.03
N ASN A 152 -5.84 -7.29 24.90
CA ASN A 152 -6.90 -6.70 25.73
C ASN A 152 -6.88 -5.15 25.77
N ILE A 153 -6.52 -4.51 24.66
CA ILE A 153 -6.55 -3.07 24.50
C ILE A 153 -7.80 -2.69 23.69
N ALA A 154 -8.63 -1.80 24.26
CA ALA A 154 -9.82 -1.33 23.55
C ALA A 154 -9.44 -0.53 22.29
N VAL A 155 -10.15 -0.79 21.20
CA VAL A 155 -10.01 -0.01 19.96
C VAL A 155 -10.74 1.31 20.13
N ALA A 156 -10.03 2.42 20.07
CA ALA A 156 -10.61 3.75 20.02
C ALA A 156 -10.81 4.15 18.55
N GLU A 157 -12.06 4.24 18.09
CA GLU A 157 -12.34 4.60 16.67
C GLU A 157 -11.81 5.99 16.32
N ALA A 158 -11.76 6.93 17.27
CA ALA A 158 -11.16 8.25 17.09
C ALA A 158 -9.65 8.21 16.78
N TYR A 159 -9.00 7.08 17.00
CA TYR A 159 -7.58 6.89 16.67
C TYR A 159 -7.35 6.35 15.26
N ILE A 160 -8.40 6.08 14.50
CA ILE A 160 -8.29 5.53 13.15
C ILE A 160 -8.68 6.61 12.14
N THR A 161 -7.79 6.89 11.20
CA THR A 161 -8.04 7.82 10.09
C THR A 161 -7.75 7.14 8.77
N HIS A 162 -8.50 7.52 7.73
CA HIS A 162 -8.36 7.00 6.37
C HIS A 162 -8.27 8.16 5.38
N SER A 163 -7.30 8.10 4.47
CA SER A 163 -7.14 9.09 3.40
C SER A 163 -6.20 8.56 2.32
N GLU A 164 -6.05 9.29 1.23
CA GLU A 164 -5.00 9.00 0.26
C GLU A 164 -3.62 9.10 0.89
N MET A 165 -2.69 8.24 0.44
CA MET A 165 -1.34 8.13 1.00
C MET A 165 -0.41 9.23 0.48
N THR A 166 -0.72 10.47 0.88
CA THR A 166 0.07 11.67 0.57
C THR A 166 0.70 12.26 1.83
N GLU A 167 1.76 13.04 1.66
CA GLU A 167 2.41 13.75 2.77
C GLU A 167 1.48 14.75 3.45
N PRO A 168 0.71 15.61 2.71
CA PRO A 168 -0.25 16.51 3.33
C PRO A 168 -1.32 15.81 4.15
N ASN A 169 -1.82 14.66 3.69
CA ASN A 169 -2.79 13.88 4.44
C ASN A 169 -2.17 13.23 5.68
N GLY A 170 -0.92 12.76 5.60
CA GLY A 170 -0.18 12.30 6.77
C GLY A 170 -0.06 13.39 7.84
N TYR A 171 0.28 14.61 7.43
CA TYR A 171 0.33 15.78 8.31
C TYR A 171 -1.05 16.09 8.92
N LYS A 172 -2.09 16.27 8.09
CA LYS A 172 -3.45 16.62 8.54
C LYS A 172 -3.99 15.59 9.54
N ASN A 173 -3.85 14.31 9.25
CA ASN A 173 -4.32 13.23 10.12
C ASN A 173 -3.53 13.16 11.42
N ALA A 174 -2.22 13.42 11.38
CA ALA A 174 -1.42 13.52 12.61
C ALA A 174 -1.89 14.67 13.50
N ILE A 175 -2.15 15.85 12.95
CA ILE A 175 -2.71 16.98 13.71
C ILE A 175 -4.05 16.59 14.35
N THR A 176 -4.95 15.95 13.59
CA THR A 176 -6.23 15.46 14.11
C THR A 176 -6.05 14.53 15.32
N LEU A 177 -5.11 13.59 15.26
CA LEU A 177 -4.85 12.66 16.36
C LEU A 177 -4.19 13.35 17.57
N LEU A 178 -3.28 14.31 17.33
CA LEU A 178 -2.57 15.06 18.37
C LEU A 178 -3.48 16.05 19.11
N ASP A 179 -4.56 16.51 18.49
CA ASP A 179 -5.55 17.43 19.06
C ASP A 179 -6.65 16.72 19.87
N LEU A 180 -6.65 15.40 19.93
CA LEU A 180 -7.59 14.66 20.76
C LEU A 180 -7.35 14.95 22.26
N PRO A 181 -8.39 14.93 23.10
CA PRO A 181 -8.25 15.11 24.55
C PRO A 181 -7.24 14.16 25.20
N THR A 182 -7.11 12.96 24.63
CA THR A 182 -6.10 11.97 24.99
C THR A 182 -5.40 11.54 23.71
N PRO A 183 -4.33 12.21 23.28
CA PRO A 183 -3.65 11.88 22.04
C PRO A 183 -2.93 10.51 22.13
N PRO A 184 -2.76 9.79 21.02
CA PRO A 184 -1.99 8.55 21.01
C PRO A 184 -0.52 8.80 21.33
N THR A 185 0.13 7.84 21.98
CA THR A 185 1.57 7.86 22.27
C THR A 185 2.40 7.20 21.14
N ALA A 186 1.72 6.52 20.22
CA ALA A 186 2.34 5.93 19.06
C ALA A 186 1.35 5.92 17.88
N ILE A 187 1.89 5.91 16.66
CA ILE A 187 1.13 5.89 15.41
C ILE A 187 1.70 4.81 14.50
N VAL A 188 0.81 3.98 13.95
CA VAL A 188 1.11 3.10 12.82
C VAL A 188 0.58 3.78 11.56
N THR A 189 1.39 3.89 10.51
CA THR A 189 0.98 4.54 9.26
C THR A 189 1.24 3.70 8.03
N SER A 190 0.42 3.92 7.01
CA SER A 190 0.37 3.10 5.80
C SER A 190 1.53 3.28 4.84
N SER A 191 2.29 4.36 4.94
CA SER A 191 3.31 4.68 3.94
C SER A 191 4.37 5.60 4.52
N ILE A 192 5.62 5.43 4.08
CA ILE A 192 6.72 6.34 4.41
C ILE A 192 6.42 7.78 3.96
N ILE A 193 5.62 7.96 2.93
CA ILE A 193 5.17 9.27 2.44
C ILE A 193 4.33 9.97 3.52
N MET A 194 3.35 9.25 4.09
CA MET A 194 2.54 9.77 5.19
C MET A 194 3.37 9.97 6.46
N ALA A 195 4.35 9.10 6.74
CA ALA A 195 5.24 9.21 7.89
C ALA A 195 6.04 10.53 7.88
N ASN A 196 6.43 11.02 6.70
CA ASN A 196 7.08 12.33 6.56
C ASN A 196 6.13 13.49 6.94
N GLY A 197 4.85 13.41 6.58
CA GLY A 197 3.83 14.36 7.02
C GLY A 197 3.60 14.31 8.53
N ILE A 198 3.56 13.11 9.12
CA ILE A 198 3.47 12.93 10.58
C ILE A 198 4.68 13.58 11.25
N ARG A 199 5.89 13.36 10.75
CA ARG A 199 7.11 13.96 11.28
C ARG A 199 7.02 15.49 11.26
N ARG A 200 6.59 16.10 10.15
CA ARG A 200 6.39 17.54 10.05
C ARG A 200 5.39 18.06 11.11
N ALA A 201 4.27 17.35 11.30
CA ALA A 201 3.29 17.71 12.34
C ALA A 201 3.87 17.63 13.75
N LEU A 202 4.71 16.64 14.03
CA LEU A 202 5.41 16.52 15.31
C LEU A 202 6.41 17.67 15.51
N ASP A 203 7.21 17.98 14.49
CA ASP A 203 8.23 19.03 14.54
C ASP A 203 7.58 20.42 14.81
N GLU A 204 6.46 20.74 14.16
CA GLU A 204 5.69 21.97 14.39
C GLU A 204 5.10 22.08 15.82
N ARG A 205 4.86 20.94 16.47
CA ARG A 205 4.40 20.85 17.86
C ARG A 205 5.55 20.72 18.87
N GLU A 206 6.80 20.85 18.42
CA GLU A 206 8.01 20.64 19.23
C GLU A 206 8.10 19.25 19.87
N LEU A 207 7.33 18.28 19.33
CA LEU A 207 7.36 16.86 19.72
C LEU A 207 8.47 16.13 18.97
N LYS A 208 9.21 15.30 19.68
CA LYS A 208 10.31 14.53 19.09
C LYS A 208 9.85 13.14 18.67
N LEU A 209 10.03 12.84 17.38
CA LEU A 209 9.80 11.51 16.80
C LEU A 209 10.57 10.43 17.61
N GLY A 210 9.88 9.36 17.96
CA GLY A 210 10.44 8.24 18.75
C GLY A 210 10.62 8.51 20.23
N ARG A 211 10.61 9.78 20.65
CA ARG A 211 10.72 10.16 22.07
C ARG A 211 9.38 10.50 22.70
N ASP A 212 8.63 11.36 22.05
CA ASP A 212 7.34 11.86 22.54
C ASP A 212 6.19 11.12 21.87
N VAL A 213 6.34 10.78 20.58
CA VAL A 213 5.44 9.94 19.81
C VAL A 213 6.25 8.94 19.01
N SER A 214 5.99 7.66 19.21
CA SER A 214 6.56 6.60 18.39
C SER A 214 5.81 6.46 17.06
N VAL A 215 6.53 6.20 15.96
CA VAL A 215 5.92 6.01 14.63
C VAL A 215 6.48 4.75 13.99
N ILE A 216 5.59 3.87 13.53
CA ILE A 216 5.94 2.75 12.64
C ILE A 216 5.23 2.96 11.31
N THR A 217 5.96 2.78 10.21
CA THR A 217 5.40 2.91 8.87
C THR A 217 5.43 1.57 8.11
N HIS A 218 4.59 1.44 7.09
CA HIS A 218 4.88 0.53 6.00
C HIS A 218 5.87 1.21 5.05
N ASP A 219 6.90 0.49 4.65
CA ASP A 219 7.94 0.95 3.73
C ASP A 219 7.93 0.05 2.49
N ASP A 220 7.57 0.64 1.35
CA ASP A 220 7.53 -0.04 0.05
C ASP A 220 8.95 -0.16 -0.59
N ASP A 221 10.01 0.12 0.18
CA ASP A 221 11.42 0.16 -0.27
C ASP A 221 11.61 1.12 -1.46
N LEU A 222 10.99 2.31 -1.34
CA LEU A 222 11.01 3.30 -2.41
C LEU A 222 12.40 3.85 -2.63
N SER A 223 12.88 3.78 -3.87
CA SER A 223 14.23 4.23 -4.25
C SER A 223 14.46 5.71 -3.95
N TYR A 224 13.41 6.53 -4.03
CA TYR A 224 13.47 7.96 -3.72
C TYR A 224 13.68 8.27 -2.23
N PHE A 225 13.24 7.38 -1.33
CA PHE A 225 13.30 7.59 0.13
C PHE A 225 14.33 6.69 0.83
N ARG A 226 15.25 6.08 0.07
CA ARG A 226 16.30 5.24 0.68
C ARG A 226 17.14 6.04 1.65
N ASP A 227 17.18 5.57 2.88
CA ASP A 227 18.03 6.09 3.94
C ASP A 227 19.34 5.29 3.95
N PRO A 228 20.48 5.91 3.64
CA PRO A 228 21.78 5.22 3.65
C PRO A 228 22.33 5.02 5.08
N ALA A 229 21.65 5.52 6.11
CA ALA A 229 22.11 5.40 7.50
C ALA A 229 22.12 3.93 7.95
N ALA A 230 23.08 3.60 8.82
CA ALA A 230 23.18 2.25 9.40
C ALA A 230 21.95 1.88 10.24
N VAL A 231 21.30 2.88 10.86
CA VAL A 231 20.01 2.75 11.54
C VAL A 231 19.03 3.68 10.84
N PRO A 232 17.97 3.16 10.21
CA PRO A 232 17.01 4.00 9.51
C PRO A 232 16.24 4.89 10.49
N VAL A 233 15.71 6.00 9.98
CA VAL A 233 14.88 6.91 10.78
C VAL A 233 13.62 6.19 11.25
N TYR A 234 12.92 5.51 10.35
CA TYR A 234 11.66 4.85 10.70
C TYR A 234 11.85 3.37 11.01
N THR A 235 11.24 2.92 12.11
CA THR A 235 10.87 1.52 12.26
C THR A 235 9.78 1.22 11.25
N ALA A 236 9.92 0.15 10.49
CA ALA A 236 9.03 -0.14 9.37
C ALA A 236 8.74 -1.64 9.19
N THR A 237 7.55 -1.96 8.67
CA THR A 237 7.34 -3.22 7.97
C THR A 237 7.66 -2.98 6.49
N ARG A 238 8.72 -3.62 5.98
CA ARG A 238 9.27 -3.36 4.65
C ARG A 238 8.98 -4.49 3.68
N SER A 239 8.50 -4.14 2.50
CA SER A 239 8.45 -5.03 1.34
C SER A 239 8.73 -4.23 0.07
N SER A 240 9.42 -4.83 -0.90
CA SER A 240 9.80 -4.11 -2.11
C SER A 240 8.66 -4.08 -3.11
N VAL A 241 8.10 -2.89 -3.37
CA VAL A 241 7.10 -2.70 -4.42
C VAL A 241 7.70 -2.89 -5.83
N ARG A 242 9.00 -2.66 -5.98
CA ARG A 242 9.74 -2.96 -7.23
C ARG A 242 9.75 -4.45 -7.52
N GLU A 243 9.98 -5.27 -6.50
CA GLU A 243 9.90 -6.74 -6.63
C GLU A 243 8.48 -7.20 -6.91
N ALA A 244 7.47 -6.58 -6.29
CA ALA A 244 6.07 -6.83 -6.62
C ALA A 244 5.78 -6.54 -8.10
N GLY A 245 6.33 -5.45 -8.64
CA GLY A 245 6.25 -5.11 -10.08
C GLY A 245 6.88 -6.17 -10.95
N ARG A 246 8.09 -6.62 -10.64
CA ARG A 246 8.80 -7.67 -11.37
C ARG A 246 8.00 -8.99 -11.37
N LEU A 247 7.49 -9.40 -10.22
CA LEU A 247 6.69 -10.64 -10.09
C LEU A 247 5.35 -10.53 -10.83
N SER A 248 4.71 -9.36 -10.78
CA SER A 248 3.48 -9.11 -11.55
C SER A 248 3.73 -9.22 -13.06
N ALA A 249 4.87 -8.69 -13.54
CA ALA A 249 5.26 -8.80 -14.93
C ALA A 249 5.54 -10.26 -15.32
N ASP A 250 6.27 -11.02 -14.50
CA ASP A 250 6.52 -12.44 -14.75
C ASP A 250 5.22 -13.24 -14.86
N LEU A 251 4.28 -12.97 -13.93
CA LEU A 251 3.00 -13.67 -13.90
C LEU A 251 2.12 -13.31 -15.11
N LEU A 252 2.08 -12.02 -15.47
CA LEU A 252 1.34 -11.57 -16.66
C LEU A 252 1.89 -12.17 -17.96
N LEU A 253 3.21 -12.16 -18.13
CA LEU A 253 3.85 -12.75 -19.33
C LEU A 253 3.59 -14.25 -19.43
N LYS A 254 3.59 -15.00 -18.32
CA LYS A 254 3.18 -16.41 -18.29
C LYS A 254 1.72 -16.59 -18.72
N THR A 255 0.82 -15.71 -18.25
CA THR A 255 -0.61 -15.75 -18.59
C THR A 255 -0.86 -15.44 -20.07
N ILE A 256 -0.10 -14.51 -20.65
CA ILE A 256 -0.17 -14.20 -22.09
C ILE A 256 0.32 -15.38 -22.94
N ALA A 257 1.41 -16.04 -22.50
CA ALA A 257 1.99 -17.17 -23.22
C ALA A 257 1.12 -18.44 -23.14
N ASP A 258 0.38 -18.62 -22.05
CA ASP A 258 -0.52 -19.75 -21.82
C ASP A 258 -1.84 -19.28 -21.17
N PRO A 259 -2.81 -18.85 -22.00
CA PRO A 259 -4.10 -18.36 -21.51
C PRO A 259 -4.97 -19.42 -20.80
N GLY A 260 -4.63 -20.70 -20.97
CA GLY A 260 -5.36 -21.81 -20.35
C GLY A 260 -4.84 -22.20 -18.96
N ARG A 261 -3.77 -21.58 -18.47
CA ARG A 261 -3.20 -21.91 -17.16
C ARG A 261 -4.12 -21.52 -16.01
N ASP A 262 -4.07 -22.28 -14.92
CA ASP A 262 -4.76 -21.90 -13.68
C ASP A 262 -4.17 -20.60 -13.11
N PRO A 263 -5.02 -19.68 -12.64
CA PRO A 263 -4.57 -18.46 -11.97
C PRO A 263 -3.74 -18.74 -10.72
N GLU A 264 -2.71 -17.92 -10.52
CA GLU A 264 -1.75 -18.02 -9.42
C GLU A 264 -1.76 -16.76 -8.56
N GLY A 265 -1.61 -16.95 -7.24
CA GLY A 265 -1.46 -15.85 -6.29
C GLY A 265 -0.09 -15.87 -5.62
N ILE A 266 0.60 -14.74 -5.60
CA ILE A 266 1.89 -14.57 -4.93
C ILE A 266 1.70 -13.63 -3.74
N LEU A 267 1.94 -14.14 -2.53
CA LEU A 267 1.86 -13.36 -1.29
C LEU A 267 3.27 -13.08 -0.76
N LEU A 268 3.65 -11.81 -0.74
CA LEU A 268 4.91 -11.34 -0.18
C LEU A 268 4.76 -11.06 1.31
N ASP A 269 5.72 -11.47 2.11
CA ASP A 269 5.82 -11.04 3.50
C ASP A 269 6.66 -9.76 3.63
N ALA A 270 6.29 -8.90 4.57
CA ALA A 270 7.08 -7.73 4.92
C ALA A 270 7.99 -8.04 6.12
N GLU A 271 9.24 -7.59 6.04
CA GLU A 271 10.19 -7.66 7.13
C GLU A 271 9.96 -6.52 8.12
N LEU A 272 10.21 -6.78 9.41
CA LEU A 272 10.20 -5.74 10.44
C LEU A 272 11.63 -5.21 10.60
N ILE A 273 11.83 -3.95 10.21
CA ILE A 273 13.11 -3.24 10.30
C ILE A 273 13.02 -2.25 11.45
N LEU A 274 13.95 -2.32 12.38
CA LEU A 274 14.00 -1.39 13.51
C LEU A 274 14.74 -0.10 13.13
N GLY A 275 14.11 1.03 13.43
CA GLY A 275 14.68 2.35 13.25
C GLY A 275 14.64 3.17 14.56
N SER A 276 15.02 4.43 14.47
CA SER A 276 15.06 5.34 15.63
C SER A 276 13.70 5.93 16.03
N SER A 277 12.65 5.73 15.22
CA SER A 277 11.32 6.33 15.42
C SER A 277 10.46 5.66 16.49
N THR A 278 10.95 4.64 17.17
CA THR A 278 10.18 3.92 18.21
C THR A 278 10.97 3.77 19.49
N LYS A 279 10.31 4.07 20.62
CA LYS A 279 10.81 3.88 21.99
C LYS A 279 9.64 3.59 22.92
N PRO A 280 9.88 3.08 24.15
CA PRO A 280 8.84 3.02 25.17
C PRO A 280 8.17 4.37 25.41
N PRO A 281 6.86 4.41 25.72
CA PRO A 281 6.16 5.65 26.03
C PRO A 281 6.74 6.31 27.29
N ARG A 282 6.74 7.64 27.30
CA ARG A 282 7.09 8.37 28.53
C ARG A 282 6.03 8.13 29.59
N PRO A 283 6.43 8.02 30.87
CA PRO A 283 5.48 8.10 31.97
C PRO A 283 4.70 9.41 31.86
N ARG A 284 3.37 9.33 31.88
CA ARG A 284 2.48 10.49 32.00
C ARG A 284 2.25 10.85 33.45
#